data_74c618c1d86e2acf93a931e6bc9c4667
#
_entry.id   74c618c1d86e2acf93a931e6bc9c4667
#
_cell.length_a   1.000
_cell.length_b   1.000
_cell.length_c   1.000
_cell.angle_alpha   90.00
_cell.angle_beta   90.00
_cell.angle_gamma   90.00
#
_symmetry.space_group_name_H-M   'P 1'
#
loop_
_entity.id
_entity.type
_entity.pdbx_description
1 polymer ?
#
loop_
_entity_poly.entity_id
_entity_poly.type
_entity_poly.pdbx_seq_one_letter_code
_entity_poly.pdbx_strand_id
1 'polypeptide(L)'
;MKCKRKLLAAGVSGLFVAVLIVLVCFVDVQAIGPEGTRIGLSHLNRFVFELFGVNMLWYEVTDWLGLAAIGTAFLFAAAGLIQWIRRKDIRKVDKEILSLGGLYFIVIGLYILFELVVVNYRPILMPGSTHPEASFPSSHTMLVCVIMGSALLLLGKYVHGKILRKVLQAICAATIGVTVLGRLISGVHWFTDIVGGVLISIMLLNLYADILERIEKR
;
A
#
# COMPACT_ATOMS: atom_id res chain seq x y z
N MET A 1 -17.85 14.07 -15.64
CA MET A 1 -17.62 14.65 -14.29
C MET A 1 -16.90 13.68 -13.32
N LYS A 2 -17.25 12.38 -13.22
CA LYS A 2 -16.63 11.42 -12.28
C LYS A 2 -15.12 11.24 -12.51
N CYS A 3 -14.66 11.07 -13.75
CA CYS A 3 -13.25 10.92 -14.12
C CYS A 3 -12.37 12.11 -13.64
N LYS A 4 -12.81 13.36 -13.83
CA LYS A 4 -12.09 14.54 -13.34
C LYS A 4 -11.92 14.55 -11.80
N ARG A 5 -12.91 14.03 -11.05
CA ARG A 5 -12.83 13.94 -9.58
C ARG A 5 -11.78 12.94 -9.10
N LYS A 6 -11.63 11.79 -9.78
CA LYS A 6 -10.62 10.77 -9.43
C LYS A 6 -9.21 11.27 -9.70
N LEU A 7 -8.98 11.90 -10.87
CA LEU A 7 -7.68 12.52 -11.16
C LEU A 7 -7.33 13.66 -10.19
N LEU A 8 -8.33 14.47 -9.81
CA LEU A 8 -8.12 15.51 -8.80
C LEU A 8 -7.76 14.88 -7.44
N ALA A 9 -8.49 13.83 -7.02
CA ALA A 9 -8.19 13.12 -5.77
C ALA A 9 -6.78 12.50 -5.80
N ALA A 10 -6.38 11.90 -6.92
CA ALA A 10 -5.03 11.38 -7.09
C ALA A 10 -3.97 12.48 -7.01
N GLY A 11 -4.21 13.63 -7.69
CA GLY A 11 -3.30 14.78 -7.65
C GLY A 11 -3.17 15.37 -6.24
N VAL A 12 -4.28 15.53 -5.53
CA VAL A 12 -4.30 16.00 -4.13
C VAL A 12 -3.55 15.02 -3.22
N SER A 13 -3.81 13.71 -3.33
CA SER A 13 -3.08 12.72 -2.54
C SER A 13 -1.59 12.71 -2.85
N GLY A 14 -1.20 12.84 -4.13
CA GLY A 14 0.20 12.97 -4.53
C GLY A 14 0.88 14.22 -3.96
N LEU A 15 0.15 15.35 -3.92
CA LEU A 15 0.65 16.57 -3.27
C LEU A 15 0.87 16.34 -1.77
N PHE A 16 -0.07 15.67 -1.06
CA PHE A 16 0.12 15.34 0.35
C PHE A 16 1.29 14.39 0.58
N VAL A 17 1.54 13.42 -0.30
CA VAL A 17 2.75 12.57 -0.24
C VAL A 17 4.01 13.43 -0.35
N ALA A 18 4.08 14.33 -1.34
CA ALA A 18 5.25 15.19 -1.53
C ALA A 18 5.47 16.11 -0.30
N VAL A 19 4.40 16.71 0.22
CA VAL A 19 4.47 17.53 1.44
C VAL A 19 4.93 16.70 2.64
N LEU A 20 4.39 15.49 2.82
CA LEU A 20 4.79 14.61 3.93
C LEU A 20 6.27 14.25 3.83
N ILE A 21 6.80 13.92 2.64
CA ILE A 21 8.22 13.64 2.45
C ILE A 21 9.06 14.85 2.86
N VAL A 22 8.69 16.05 2.40
CA VAL A 22 9.40 17.29 2.78
C VAL A 22 9.37 17.51 4.30
N LEU A 23 8.21 17.31 4.94
CA LEU A 23 8.09 17.44 6.40
C LEU A 23 8.96 16.43 7.14
N VAL A 24 8.97 15.17 6.71
CA VAL A 24 9.79 14.11 7.32
C VAL A 24 11.29 14.36 7.09
N CYS A 25 11.69 14.93 5.97
CA CYS A 25 13.10 15.19 5.69
C CYS A 25 13.65 16.43 6.42
N PHE A 26 12.82 17.46 6.67
CA PHE A 26 13.33 18.78 7.04
C PHE A 26 12.71 19.37 8.32
N VAL A 27 11.59 18.85 8.80
CA VAL A 27 10.89 19.43 9.95
C VAL A 27 11.07 18.55 11.18
N ASP A 28 11.46 19.16 12.29
CA ASP A 28 11.60 18.49 13.60
C ASP A 28 12.42 17.19 13.52
N VAL A 29 13.61 17.28 12.93
CA VAL A 29 14.50 16.14 12.70
C VAL A 29 15.44 15.95 13.89
N GLN A 30 15.26 14.84 14.63
CA GLN A 30 16.07 14.48 15.82
C GLN A 30 16.59 13.04 15.72
N ALA A 31 17.69 12.78 16.45
CA ALA A 31 18.31 11.45 16.54
C ALA A 31 17.56 10.57 17.57
N ILE A 32 16.36 10.10 17.17
CA ILE A 32 15.49 9.26 18.02
C ILE A 32 15.40 7.79 17.57
N GLY A 33 15.94 7.46 16.41
CA GLY A 33 15.96 6.10 15.91
C GLY A 33 17.19 5.30 16.41
N PRO A 34 17.24 3.99 16.08
CA PRO A 34 18.36 3.11 16.45
C PRO A 34 19.69 3.68 15.93
N GLU A 35 20.76 3.45 16.68
CA GLU A 35 22.12 3.91 16.35
C GLU A 35 22.23 5.44 16.08
N GLY A 36 21.27 6.20 16.63
CA GLY A 36 21.24 7.65 16.45
C GLY A 36 20.73 8.10 15.08
N THR A 37 20.00 7.26 14.37
CA THR A 37 19.38 7.64 13.10
C THR A 37 18.41 8.80 13.27
N ARG A 38 18.47 9.74 12.33
CA ARG A 38 17.69 10.98 12.39
C ARG A 38 16.30 10.74 11.77
N ILE A 39 15.28 11.10 12.54
CA ILE A 39 13.87 10.90 12.21
C ILE A 39 13.17 12.25 12.19
N GLY A 40 12.47 12.55 11.09
CA GLY A 40 11.69 13.77 10.99
C GLY A 40 10.31 13.67 11.64
N LEU A 41 9.67 14.81 11.89
CA LEU A 41 8.46 14.91 12.71
C LEU A 41 8.61 14.12 14.02
N SER A 42 9.77 14.27 14.63
CA SER A 42 10.29 13.42 15.71
C SER A 42 9.37 13.41 16.93
N HIS A 43 8.84 14.55 17.34
CA HIS A 43 7.90 14.62 18.49
C HIS A 43 6.62 13.85 18.23
N LEU A 44 6.03 13.97 17.03
CA LEU A 44 4.84 13.24 16.64
C LEU A 44 5.10 11.72 16.57
N ASN A 45 6.18 11.34 15.88
CA ASN A 45 6.55 9.93 15.70
C ASN A 45 6.88 9.27 17.04
N ARG A 46 7.64 9.94 17.91
CA ARG A 46 7.96 9.47 19.27
C ARG A 46 6.70 9.33 20.12
N PHE A 47 5.82 10.34 20.14
CA PHE A 47 4.58 10.30 20.91
C PHE A 47 3.72 9.09 20.55
N VAL A 48 3.54 8.83 19.25
CA VAL A 48 2.74 7.68 18.79
C VAL A 48 3.47 6.36 19.10
N PHE A 49 4.78 6.29 18.94
CA PHE A 49 5.57 5.11 19.26
C PHE A 49 5.51 4.77 20.77
N GLU A 50 5.64 5.77 21.65
CA GLU A 50 5.54 5.57 23.09
C GLU A 50 4.13 5.15 23.53
N LEU A 51 3.08 5.58 22.81
CA LEU A 51 1.70 5.20 23.12
C LEU A 51 1.44 3.71 22.86
N PHE A 52 1.98 3.14 21.80
CA PHE A 52 1.72 1.74 21.40
C PHE A 52 2.86 0.79 21.77
N GLY A 53 4.08 1.29 21.84
CA GLY A 53 5.29 0.48 22.06
C GLY A 53 5.57 -0.48 20.90
N VAL A 54 6.25 -1.58 21.20
CA VAL A 54 6.58 -2.65 20.23
C VAL A 54 5.79 -3.90 20.54
N ASN A 55 5.07 -4.41 19.54
CA ASN A 55 4.26 -5.62 19.66
C ASN A 55 4.48 -6.54 18.44
N MET A 56 5.36 -7.54 18.60
CA MET A 56 5.73 -8.45 17.53
C MET A 56 4.60 -9.38 17.09
N LEU A 57 3.59 -9.65 17.94
CA LEU A 57 2.42 -10.42 17.52
C LEU A 57 1.65 -9.68 16.42
N TRP A 58 1.45 -8.37 16.56
CA TRP A 58 0.82 -7.56 15.50
C TRP A 58 1.69 -7.46 14.24
N TYR A 59 3.01 -7.48 14.41
CA TYR A 59 3.92 -7.59 13.28
C TYR A 59 3.65 -8.88 12.49
N GLU A 60 3.65 -10.05 13.15
CA GLU A 60 3.40 -11.36 12.52
C GLU A 60 2.00 -11.44 11.88
N VAL A 61 0.96 -11.00 12.59
CA VAL A 61 -0.42 -10.98 12.05
C VAL A 61 -0.49 -10.19 10.75
N THR A 62 0.13 -9.01 10.71
CA THR A 62 0.11 -8.18 9.50
C THR A 62 1.01 -8.71 8.39
N ASP A 63 2.05 -9.47 8.69
CA ASP A 63 2.85 -10.20 7.70
C ASP A 63 2.01 -11.30 7.02
N TRP A 64 1.26 -12.08 7.77
CA TRP A 64 0.32 -13.07 7.21
C TRP A 64 -0.77 -12.42 6.34
N LEU A 65 -1.29 -11.26 6.74
CA LEU A 65 -2.23 -10.51 5.93
C LEU A 65 -1.58 -9.98 4.64
N GLY A 66 -0.32 -9.57 4.71
CA GLY A 66 0.48 -9.21 3.54
C GLY A 66 0.64 -10.39 2.57
N LEU A 67 0.93 -11.58 3.09
CA LEU A 67 1.02 -12.81 2.30
C LEU A 67 -0.33 -13.16 1.65
N ALA A 68 -1.44 -13.02 2.36
CA ALA A 68 -2.79 -13.20 1.82
C ALA A 68 -3.12 -12.19 0.70
N ALA A 69 -2.67 -10.93 0.85
CA ALA A 69 -2.79 -9.93 -0.21
C ALA A 69 -1.99 -10.32 -1.44
N ILE A 70 -0.74 -10.75 -1.29
CA ILE A 70 0.09 -11.26 -2.38
C ILE A 70 -0.59 -12.45 -3.07
N GLY A 71 -1.17 -13.39 -2.30
CA GLY A 71 -1.99 -14.48 -2.84
C GLY A 71 -3.14 -13.98 -3.71
N THR A 72 -3.82 -12.89 -3.28
CA THR A 72 -4.88 -12.25 -4.09
C THR A 72 -4.33 -11.68 -5.40
N ALA A 73 -3.15 -11.05 -5.39
CA ALA A 73 -2.51 -10.56 -6.61
C ALA A 73 -2.17 -11.71 -7.56
N PHE A 74 -1.68 -12.84 -7.04
CA PHE A 74 -1.45 -14.05 -7.84
C PHE A 74 -2.71 -14.63 -8.46
N LEU A 75 -3.86 -14.58 -7.79
CA LEU A 75 -5.13 -15.00 -8.38
C LEU A 75 -5.50 -14.15 -9.61
N PHE A 76 -5.32 -12.83 -9.55
CA PHE A 76 -5.52 -11.97 -10.72
C PHE A 76 -4.49 -12.24 -11.83
N ALA A 77 -3.22 -12.46 -11.48
CA ALA A 77 -2.19 -12.82 -12.44
C ALA A 77 -2.51 -14.15 -13.14
N ALA A 78 -2.94 -15.16 -12.38
CA ALA A 78 -3.38 -16.45 -12.92
C ALA A 78 -4.60 -16.31 -13.84
N ALA A 79 -5.59 -15.48 -13.45
CA ALA A 79 -6.74 -15.18 -14.30
C ALA A 79 -6.31 -14.54 -15.63
N GLY A 80 -5.38 -13.59 -15.60
CA GLY A 80 -4.82 -12.98 -16.80
C GLY A 80 -4.06 -13.98 -17.68
N LEU A 81 -3.24 -14.83 -17.07
CA LEU A 81 -2.49 -15.89 -17.77
C LEU A 81 -3.44 -16.90 -18.44
N ILE A 82 -4.47 -17.36 -17.75
CA ILE A 82 -5.48 -18.26 -18.29
C ILE A 82 -6.20 -17.61 -19.48
N GLN A 83 -6.55 -16.34 -19.38
CA GLN A 83 -7.18 -15.61 -20.50
C GLN A 83 -6.22 -15.51 -21.68
N TRP A 84 -4.94 -15.20 -21.45
CA TRP A 84 -3.94 -15.14 -22.51
C TRP A 84 -3.76 -16.48 -23.23
N ILE A 85 -3.57 -17.56 -22.47
CA ILE A 85 -3.42 -18.91 -23.05
C ILE A 85 -4.66 -19.30 -23.89
N ARG A 86 -5.86 -19.09 -23.35
CA ARG A 86 -7.11 -19.46 -24.04
C ARG A 86 -7.37 -18.63 -25.29
N ARG A 87 -7.08 -17.33 -25.23
CA ARG A 87 -7.36 -16.39 -26.33
C ARG A 87 -6.19 -16.26 -27.31
N LYS A 88 -5.01 -16.85 -26.99
CA LYS A 88 -3.77 -16.87 -27.79
C LYS A 88 -3.26 -15.48 -28.23
N ASP A 89 -3.72 -14.44 -27.58
CA ASP A 89 -3.36 -13.05 -27.88
C ASP A 89 -3.47 -12.22 -26.59
N ILE A 90 -2.36 -11.61 -26.17
CA ILE A 90 -2.31 -10.76 -24.96
C ILE A 90 -3.26 -9.55 -25.06
N ARG A 91 -3.48 -9.04 -26.29
CA ARG A 91 -4.39 -7.91 -26.55
C ARG A 91 -5.85 -8.24 -26.28
N LYS A 92 -6.19 -9.53 -26.22
CA LYS A 92 -7.53 -10.04 -25.89
C LYS A 92 -7.72 -10.31 -24.41
N VAL A 93 -6.68 -10.21 -23.58
CA VAL A 93 -6.82 -10.24 -22.11
C VAL A 93 -7.63 -9.01 -21.66
N ASP A 94 -8.45 -9.19 -20.64
CA ASP A 94 -9.26 -8.09 -20.11
C ASP A 94 -8.36 -6.91 -19.72
N LYS A 95 -8.69 -5.74 -20.24
CA LYS A 95 -7.86 -4.52 -20.08
C LYS A 95 -7.72 -4.13 -18.61
N GLU A 96 -8.70 -4.46 -17.78
CA GLU A 96 -8.68 -4.25 -16.35
C GLU A 96 -7.58 -5.08 -15.66
N ILE A 97 -7.39 -6.34 -16.08
CA ILE A 97 -6.33 -7.21 -15.56
C ILE A 97 -4.96 -6.73 -16.06
N LEU A 98 -4.85 -6.32 -17.32
CA LEU A 98 -3.59 -5.76 -17.85
C LEU A 98 -3.20 -4.47 -17.14
N SER A 99 -4.16 -3.58 -16.91
CA SER A 99 -3.91 -2.33 -16.18
C SER A 99 -3.63 -2.58 -14.69
N LEU A 100 -4.19 -3.65 -14.09
CA LEU A 100 -3.85 -4.10 -12.75
C LEU A 100 -2.39 -4.55 -12.65
N GLY A 101 -1.92 -5.30 -13.65
CA GLY A 101 -0.51 -5.68 -13.76
C GLY A 101 0.41 -4.45 -13.79
N GLY A 102 0.04 -3.42 -14.57
CA GLY A 102 0.75 -2.14 -14.59
C GLY A 102 0.76 -1.43 -13.24
N LEU A 103 -0.37 -1.44 -12.51
CA LEU A 103 -0.46 -0.89 -11.17
C LEU A 103 0.51 -1.60 -10.20
N TYR A 104 0.54 -2.93 -10.21
CA TYR A 104 1.41 -3.70 -9.33
C TYR A 104 2.90 -3.52 -9.68
N PHE A 105 3.21 -3.37 -10.97
CA PHE A 105 4.55 -3.02 -11.40
C PHE A 105 5.01 -1.66 -10.83
N ILE A 106 4.12 -0.66 -10.81
CA ILE A 106 4.40 0.64 -10.18
C ILE A 106 4.63 0.48 -8.68
N VAL A 107 3.82 -0.33 -7.98
CA VAL A 107 3.99 -0.59 -6.53
C VAL A 107 5.36 -1.20 -6.24
N ILE A 108 5.79 -2.19 -7.03
CA ILE A 108 7.11 -2.80 -6.89
C ILE A 108 8.22 -1.77 -7.15
N GLY A 109 8.06 -0.94 -8.19
CA GLY A 109 9.00 0.13 -8.49
C GLY A 109 9.13 1.15 -7.37
N LEU A 110 8.02 1.54 -6.75
CA LEU A 110 8.01 2.44 -5.58
C LEU A 110 8.67 1.77 -4.36
N TYR A 111 8.40 0.49 -4.11
CA TYR A 111 9.08 -0.26 -3.06
C TYR A 111 10.59 -0.20 -3.23
N ILE A 112 11.10 -0.57 -4.41
CA ILE A 112 12.53 -0.55 -4.71
C ILE A 112 13.09 0.87 -4.58
N LEU A 113 12.36 1.88 -5.08
CA LEU A 113 12.80 3.28 -5.00
C LEU A 113 13.03 3.73 -3.55
N PHE A 114 12.09 3.43 -2.65
CA PHE A 114 12.19 3.85 -1.25
C PHE A 114 13.14 2.99 -0.40
N GLU A 115 13.47 1.78 -0.84
CA GLU A 115 14.60 1.02 -0.26
C GLU A 115 15.95 1.63 -0.64
N LEU A 116 16.07 2.16 -1.88
CA LEU A 116 17.32 2.80 -2.34
C LEU A 116 17.44 4.26 -1.86
N VAL A 117 16.32 4.98 -1.80
CA VAL A 117 16.26 6.38 -1.36
C VAL A 117 15.61 6.43 0.02
N VAL A 118 16.42 6.26 1.06
CA VAL A 118 15.95 6.19 2.44
C VAL A 118 15.46 7.57 2.89
N VAL A 119 14.16 7.67 3.18
CA VAL A 119 13.53 8.88 3.75
C VAL A 119 13.55 8.83 5.28
N ASN A 120 13.30 7.64 5.84
CA ASN A 120 13.26 7.40 7.28
C ASN A 120 13.80 6.00 7.60
N TYR A 121 14.31 5.79 8.81
CA TYR A 121 14.72 4.48 9.32
C TYR A 121 13.69 3.94 10.31
N ARG A 122 13.64 2.61 10.49
CA ARG A 122 12.72 1.97 11.45
C ARG A 122 12.95 2.43 12.88
N PRO A 123 11.91 2.42 13.74
CA PRO A 123 12.03 2.78 15.16
C PRO A 123 12.86 1.77 15.96
N ILE A 124 13.00 0.54 15.47
CA ILE A 124 13.76 -0.53 16.12
C ILE A 124 14.66 -1.26 15.12
N LEU A 125 15.72 -1.88 15.60
CA LEU A 125 16.44 -2.90 14.84
C LEU A 125 15.56 -4.15 14.72
N MET A 126 15.36 -4.62 13.50
CA MET A 126 14.54 -5.82 13.28
C MET A 126 15.29 -7.08 13.74
N PRO A 127 14.57 -8.11 14.22
CA PRO A 127 15.20 -9.36 14.60
C PRO A 127 16.07 -9.94 13.48
N GLY A 128 17.35 -10.16 13.77
CA GLY A 128 18.34 -10.65 12.79
C GLY A 128 19.03 -9.57 11.97
N SER A 129 18.62 -8.31 12.07
CA SER A 129 19.33 -7.18 11.43
C SER A 129 20.38 -6.59 12.36
N THR A 130 21.55 -6.24 11.79
CA THR A 130 22.67 -5.59 12.49
C THR A 130 22.79 -4.10 12.19
N HIS A 131 21.89 -3.54 11.37
CA HIS A 131 21.90 -2.14 10.97
C HIS A 131 20.46 -1.62 10.78
N PRO A 132 20.25 -0.30 10.89
CA PRO A 132 18.97 0.32 10.67
C PRO A 132 18.47 0.09 9.24
N GLU A 133 17.20 -0.32 9.09
CA GLU A 133 16.54 -0.57 7.80
C GLU A 133 15.69 0.63 7.38
N ALA A 134 15.49 0.79 6.06
CA ALA A 134 14.55 1.76 5.51
C ALA A 134 13.13 1.51 6.05
N SER A 135 12.38 2.57 6.29
CA SER A 135 11.07 2.50 6.92
C SER A 135 9.96 3.18 6.13
N PHE A 136 10.24 4.29 5.47
CA PHE A 136 9.25 5.09 4.75
C PHE A 136 9.21 4.73 3.26
N PRO A 137 8.00 4.60 2.69
CA PRO A 137 6.72 4.38 3.35
C PRO A 137 6.62 2.95 3.89
N SER A 138 5.67 2.68 4.81
CA SER A 138 5.40 1.30 5.21
C SER A 138 4.99 0.46 4.00
N SER A 139 5.88 -0.43 3.57
CA SER A 139 5.70 -1.28 2.39
C SER A 139 4.50 -2.22 2.52
N HIS A 140 4.29 -2.83 3.68
CA HIS A 140 3.12 -3.67 3.96
C HIS A 140 1.82 -2.88 3.89
N THR A 141 1.77 -1.68 4.47
CA THR A 141 0.62 -0.80 4.38
C THR A 141 0.29 -0.46 2.92
N MET A 142 1.30 -0.02 2.15
CA MET A 142 1.13 0.33 0.74
C MET A 142 0.66 -0.88 -0.09
N LEU A 143 1.33 -2.02 0.04
CA LEU A 143 1.05 -3.24 -0.72
C LEU A 143 -0.35 -3.77 -0.44
N VAL A 144 -0.72 -3.95 0.84
CA VAL A 144 -2.04 -4.47 1.22
C VAL A 144 -3.15 -3.52 0.81
N CYS A 145 -2.99 -2.21 1.04
CA CYS A 145 -3.99 -1.22 0.64
C CYS A 145 -4.20 -1.20 -0.88
N VAL A 146 -3.13 -1.27 -1.68
CA VAL A 146 -3.26 -1.26 -3.15
C VAL A 146 -3.86 -2.57 -3.66
N ILE A 147 -3.39 -3.73 -3.20
CA ILE A 147 -3.89 -5.01 -3.70
C ILE A 147 -5.35 -5.21 -3.29
N MET A 148 -5.68 -5.08 -2.01
CA MET A 148 -7.05 -5.27 -1.54
C MET A 148 -7.98 -4.17 -2.04
N GLY A 149 -7.51 -2.93 -2.15
CA GLY A 149 -8.27 -1.81 -2.72
C GLY A 149 -8.56 -2.00 -4.21
N SER A 150 -7.60 -2.48 -5.00
CA SER A 150 -7.83 -2.79 -6.41
C SER A 150 -8.76 -4.00 -6.59
N ALA A 151 -8.66 -5.01 -5.72
CA ALA A 151 -9.61 -6.11 -5.68
C ALA A 151 -11.05 -5.61 -5.42
N LEU A 152 -11.25 -4.72 -4.44
CA LEU A 152 -12.56 -4.09 -4.19
C LEU A 152 -13.16 -3.45 -5.45
N LEU A 153 -12.35 -2.76 -6.24
CA LEU A 153 -12.80 -2.13 -7.49
C LEU A 153 -13.22 -3.15 -8.55
N LEU A 154 -12.59 -4.33 -8.56
CA LEU A 154 -12.82 -5.38 -9.58
C LEU A 154 -13.87 -6.42 -9.19
N LEU A 155 -14.17 -6.60 -7.90
CA LEU A 155 -15.13 -7.61 -7.43
C LEU A 155 -16.51 -7.48 -8.10
N GLY A 156 -16.94 -6.25 -8.41
CA GLY A 156 -18.22 -6.02 -9.10
C GLY A 156 -18.30 -6.65 -10.47
N LYS A 157 -17.17 -6.77 -11.18
CA LYS A 157 -17.07 -7.33 -12.52
C LYS A 157 -16.93 -8.85 -12.51
N TYR A 158 -16.13 -9.40 -11.60
CA TYR A 158 -15.76 -10.82 -11.63
C TYR A 158 -16.61 -11.71 -10.71
N VAL A 159 -17.32 -11.13 -9.73
CA VAL A 159 -18.13 -11.89 -8.78
C VAL A 159 -19.60 -11.52 -8.93
N HIS A 160 -20.37 -12.43 -9.56
CA HIS A 160 -21.79 -12.18 -9.84
C HIS A 160 -22.71 -12.46 -8.65
N GLY A 161 -22.33 -13.36 -7.72
CA GLY A 161 -23.10 -13.68 -6.53
C GLY A 161 -23.12 -12.49 -5.55
N LYS A 162 -24.28 -11.88 -5.29
CA LYS A 162 -24.42 -10.70 -4.42
C LYS A 162 -23.87 -10.93 -3.00
N ILE A 163 -24.15 -12.10 -2.41
CA ILE A 163 -23.70 -12.42 -1.05
C ILE A 163 -22.20 -12.61 -1.05
N LEU A 164 -21.66 -13.46 -1.94
CA LEU A 164 -20.23 -13.71 -2.04
C LEU A 164 -19.45 -12.42 -2.28
N ARG A 165 -19.94 -11.55 -3.17
CA ARG A 165 -19.31 -10.25 -3.42
C ARG A 165 -19.25 -9.38 -2.18
N LYS A 166 -20.34 -9.29 -1.40
CA LYS A 166 -20.35 -8.52 -0.15
C LYS A 166 -19.38 -9.08 0.89
N VAL A 167 -19.33 -10.42 1.02
CA VAL A 167 -18.39 -11.08 1.92
C VAL A 167 -16.94 -10.78 1.53
N LEU A 168 -16.60 -10.93 0.25
CA LEU A 168 -15.25 -10.62 -0.24
C LEU A 168 -14.91 -9.13 -0.09
N GLN A 169 -15.87 -8.24 -0.29
CA GLN A 169 -15.68 -6.80 -0.03
C GLN A 169 -15.39 -6.53 1.45
N ALA A 170 -16.13 -7.17 2.35
CA ALA A 170 -15.90 -7.04 3.79
C ALA A 170 -14.52 -7.59 4.19
N ILE A 171 -14.11 -8.74 3.63
CA ILE A 171 -12.77 -9.31 3.86
C ILE A 171 -11.68 -8.35 3.39
N CYS A 172 -11.76 -7.82 2.17
CA CYS A 172 -10.77 -6.87 1.67
C CYS A 172 -10.69 -5.61 2.56
N ALA A 173 -11.83 -5.03 2.93
CA ALA A 173 -11.86 -3.85 3.78
C ALA A 173 -11.31 -4.13 5.19
N ALA A 174 -11.66 -5.28 5.79
CA ALA A 174 -11.13 -5.70 7.08
C ALA A 174 -9.61 -5.92 7.01
N THR A 175 -9.11 -6.58 5.96
CA THR A 175 -7.66 -6.81 5.76
C THR A 175 -6.91 -5.48 5.69
N ILE A 176 -7.41 -4.49 4.95
CA ILE A 176 -6.82 -3.15 4.91
C ILE A 176 -6.81 -2.53 6.31
N GLY A 177 -7.95 -2.47 6.99
CA GLY A 177 -8.08 -1.83 8.29
C GLY A 177 -7.18 -2.49 9.35
N VAL A 178 -7.19 -3.82 9.43
CA VAL A 178 -6.36 -4.58 10.38
C VAL A 178 -4.87 -4.40 10.07
N THR A 179 -4.47 -4.38 8.79
CA THR A 179 -3.06 -4.17 8.44
C THR A 179 -2.60 -2.76 8.81
N VAL A 180 -3.36 -1.71 8.48
CA VAL A 180 -2.99 -0.33 8.81
C VAL A 180 -2.86 -0.14 10.32
N LEU A 181 -3.87 -0.57 11.09
CA LEU A 181 -3.86 -0.47 12.56
C LEU A 181 -2.80 -1.39 13.18
N GLY A 182 -2.68 -2.62 12.67
CA GLY A 182 -1.71 -3.59 13.18
C GLY A 182 -0.26 -3.14 12.96
N ARG A 183 0.07 -2.52 11.82
CA ARG A 183 1.39 -1.92 11.58
C ARG A 183 1.66 -0.74 12.51
N LEU A 184 0.64 0.04 12.86
CA LEU A 184 0.77 1.10 13.85
C LEU A 184 1.06 0.53 15.25
N ILE A 185 0.29 -0.48 15.67
CA ILE A 185 0.41 -1.11 17.00
C ILE A 185 1.68 -1.96 17.11
N SER A 186 2.19 -2.50 15.98
CA SER A 186 3.41 -3.31 15.99
C SER A 186 4.66 -2.52 16.37
N GLY A 187 4.67 -1.20 16.20
CA GLY A 187 5.80 -0.34 16.54
C GLY A 187 7.05 -0.56 15.67
N VAL A 188 6.94 -1.24 14.52
CA VAL A 188 8.07 -1.45 13.59
C VAL A 188 8.17 -0.37 12.51
N HIS A 189 7.21 0.54 12.48
CA HIS A 189 7.16 1.71 11.61
C HIS A 189 6.75 2.95 12.41
N TRP A 190 7.25 4.10 12.02
CA TRP A 190 6.76 5.36 12.52
C TRP A 190 5.35 5.65 11.99
N PHE A 191 4.60 6.49 12.72
CA PHE A 191 3.27 6.94 12.29
C PHE A 191 3.30 7.54 10.88
N THR A 192 4.31 8.36 10.58
CA THR A 192 4.48 9.00 9.26
C THR A 192 4.69 8.01 8.12
N ASP A 193 5.32 6.85 8.38
CA ASP A 193 5.55 5.82 7.36
C ASP A 193 4.24 5.15 6.96
N ILE A 194 3.35 4.93 7.94
CA ILE A 194 2.02 4.35 7.73
C ILE A 194 1.14 5.33 6.96
N VAL A 195 1.13 6.61 7.37
CA VAL A 195 0.41 7.67 6.66
C VAL A 195 0.91 7.78 5.21
N GLY A 196 2.23 7.73 4.98
CA GLY A 196 2.83 7.72 3.66
C GLY A 196 2.32 6.55 2.80
N GLY A 197 2.32 5.32 3.35
CA GLY A 197 1.81 4.13 2.68
C GLY A 197 0.33 4.26 2.30
N VAL A 198 -0.51 4.79 3.19
CA VAL A 198 -1.94 5.03 2.93
C VAL A 198 -2.14 6.08 1.84
N LEU A 199 -1.45 7.22 1.91
CA LEU A 199 -1.58 8.32 0.93
C LEU A 199 -1.16 7.88 -0.48
N ILE A 200 -0.03 7.16 -0.60
CA ILE A 200 0.42 6.58 -1.87
C ILE A 200 -0.64 5.61 -2.41
N SER A 201 -1.20 4.77 -1.55
CA SER A 201 -2.25 3.81 -1.94
C SER A 201 -3.50 4.52 -2.44
N ILE A 202 -3.95 5.58 -1.77
CA ILE A 202 -5.10 6.39 -2.21
C ILE A 202 -4.82 7.02 -3.57
N MET A 203 -3.63 7.58 -3.78
CA MET A 203 -3.21 8.14 -5.06
C MET A 203 -3.29 7.09 -6.17
N LEU A 204 -2.65 5.94 -5.98
CA LEU A 204 -2.58 4.87 -6.97
C LEU A 204 -3.96 4.26 -7.27
N LEU A 205 -4.78 4.03 -6.25
CA LEU A 205 -6.13 3.49 -6.43
C LEU A 205 -7.06 4.47 -7.17
N ASN A 206 -6.93 5.77 -6.95
CA ASN A 206 -7.69 6.77 -7.72
C ASN A 206 -7.26 6.82 -9.18
N LEU A 207 -5.96 6.72 -9.47
CA LEU A 207 -5.46 6.60 -10.85
C LEU A 207 -5.99 5.33 -11.52
N TYR A 208 -5.93 4.19 -10.82
CA TYR A 208 -6.45 2.93 -11.33
C TYR A 208 -7.95 2.99 -11.58
N ALA A 209 -8.73 3.55 -10.66
CA ALA A 209 -10.17 3.73 -10.82
C ALA A 209 -10.54 4.66 -11.99
N ASP A 210 -9.70 5.66 -12.32
CA ASP A 210 -9.86 6.48 -13.52
C ASP A 210 -9.61 5.67 -14.80
N ILE A 211 -8.57 4.82 -14.80
CA ILE A 211 -8.28 3.92 -15.91
C ILE A 211 -9.46 2.96 -16.15
N LEU A 212 -10.02 2.34 -15.09
CA LEU A 212 -11.17 1.45 -15.20
C LEU A 212 -12.38 2.16 -15.81
N GLU A 213 -12.69 3.39 -15.39
CA GLU A 213 -13.80 4.16 -15.98
C GLU A 213 -13.58 4.48 -17.47
N ARG A 214 -12.34 4.68 -17.90
CA ARG A 214 -12.00 4.90 -19.31
C ARG A 214 -12.11 3.62 -20.15
N ILE A 215 -11.78 2.46 -19.56
CA ILE A 215 -11.95 1.15 -20.20
C ILE A 215 -13.43 0.87 -20.41
N GLU A 216 -14.26 1.14 -19.40
CA GLU A 216 -15.71 0.86 -19.42
C GLU A 216 -16.47 1.73 -20.43
N LYS A 217 -15.95 2.91 -20.76
CA LYS A 217 -16.58 3.84 -21.72
C LYS A 217 -16.21 3.57 -23.19
N ARG A 218 -15.28 2.67 -23.43
CA ARG A 218 -14.83 2.27 -24.80
C ARG A 218 -15.49 0.99 -25.26
#